data_3875a4d209d63b50976a4521f1fca80f
#
_entry.id   3875a4d209d63b50976a4521f1fca80f
#
_cell.length_a   1.000
_cell.length_b   1.000
_cell.length_c   1.000
_cell.angle_alpha   90.00
_cell.angle_beta   90.00
_cell.angle_gamma   90.00
#
_symmetry.space_group_name_H-M   'P 1'
#
loop_
_entity.id
_entity.type
_entity.pdbx_description
1 polymer ?
#
loop_
_entity_poly.entity_id
_entity_poly.type
_entity_poly.pdbx_seq_one_letter_code
_entity_poly.pdbx_strand_id
1 'polypeptide(L)' 'MKYPVLYEKSETGWGAYAPDLPGLGIAAKTLEEAKELIREAIAFHVEGIREHGESIPAPFATTEYITI' A
#
# COMPACT_ATOMS: atom_id res chain seq x y z
N MET A 1 3.97 -8.88 -9.91
CA MET A 1 3.79 -9.11 -8.48
C MET A 1 2.66 -8.23 -7.96
N LYS A 2 1.79 -8.77 -7.13
CA LYS A 2 0.64 -8.03 -6.61
C LYS A 2 0.71 -7.93 -5.09
N TYR A 3 0.62 -6.71 -4.56
CA TYR A 3 0.58 -6.51 -3.12
C TYR A 3 -0.82 -6.11 -2.69
N PRO A 4 -1.36 -6.72 -1.63
CA PRO A 4 -2.62 -6.26 -1.08
C PRO A 4 -2.44 -4.89 -0.44
N VAL A 5 -3.45 -4.05 -0.58
CA VAL A 5 -3.46 -2.70 -0.01
C VAL A 5 -4.74 -2.55 0.79
N LEU A 6 -4.62 -1.96 1.97
CA LEU A 6 -5.78 -1.66 2.80
C LEU A 6 -6.03 -0.17 2.82
N TYR A 7 -7.31 0.19 2.70
CA TYR A 7 -7.76 1.58 2.76
C TYR A 7 -8.62 1.76 3.99
N GLU A 8 -8.31 2.76 4.78
CA GLU A 8 -9.04 3.04 6.00
C GLU A 8 -9.57 4.46 5.99
N LYS A 9 -10.87 4.59 6.18
CA LYS A 9 -11.51 5.89 6.24
C LYS A 9 -11.36 6.47 7.65
N SER A 10 -11.03 7.75 7.72
CA SER A 10 -10.96 8.51 8.97
C SER A 10 -11.89 9.71 8.89
N GLU A 11 -11.94 10.49 9.96
CA GLU A 11 -12.77 11.69 9.98
C GLU A 11 -12.31 12.74 8.96
N THR A 12 -11.02 12.76 8.65
CA THR A 12 -10.44 13.80 7.82
C THR A 12 -10.06 13.31 6.41
N GLY A 13 -10.23 12.03 6.13
CA GLY A 13 -9.86 11.50 4.82
C GLY A 13 -9.65 10.00 4.83
N TRP A 14 -8.62 9.57 4.13
CA TRP A 14 -8.33 8.15 3.94
C TRP A 14 -6.85 7.87 4.17
N GLY A 15 -6.58 6.72 4.76
CA GLY A 15 -5.23 6.20 4.83
C GLY A 15 -5.13 4.95 3.98
N ALA A 16 -3.92 4.62 3.52
CA ALA A 16 -3.68 3.38 2.79
C ALA A 16 -2.31 2.84 3.13
N TYR A 17 -2.18 1.52 3.16
CA TYR A 17 -0.91 0.89 3.40
C TYR A 17 -0.87 -0.51 2.80
N ALA A 18 0.33 -1.01 2.57
CA ALA A 18 0.54 -2.36 2.06
C ALA A 18 1.18 -3.18 3.18
N PRO A 19 0.46 -4.18 3.74
CA PRO A 19 0.98 -4.96 4.87
C PRO A 19 2.31 -5.64 4.60
N ASP A 20 2.55 -6.04 3.35
CA ASP A 20 3.76 -6.76 2.97
C ASP A 20 4.97 -5.86 2.76
N LEU A 21 4.76 -4.53 2.82
CA LEU A 21 5.82 -3.54 2.66
C LEU A 21 5.84 -2.66 3.90
N PRO A 22 6.54 -3.10 4.97
CA PRO A 22 6.54 -2.36 6.24
C PRO A 22 7.02 -0.91 6.09
N GLY A 23 6.37 -0.03 6.83
CA GLY A 23 6.73 1.38 6.83
C GLY A 23 6.15 2.18 5.69
N LEU A 24 5.42 1.56 4.78
CA LEU A 24 4.83 2.24 3.65
C LEU A 24 3.36 2.56 3.92
N GLY A 25 3.03 3.84 3.92
CA GLY A 25 1.66 4.29 4.11
C GLY A 25 1.48 5.68 3.57
N ILE A 26 0.24 6.02 3.24
CA ILE A 26 -0.09 7.36 2.75
C ILE A 26 -1.37 7.84 3.41
N ALA A 27 -1.62 9.14 3.32
CA ALA A 27 -2.88 9.76 3.73
C ALA A 27 -3.36 10.66 2.60
N ALA A 28 -4.67 10.69 2.41
CA ALA A 28 -5.27 11.46 1.34
C ALA A 28 -6.65 11.94 1.76
N LYS A 29 -7.21 12.90 1.03
CA LYS A 29 -8.54 13.43 1.35
C LYS A 29 -9.66 12.58 0.77
N THR A 30 -9.41 11.92 -0.35
CA THR A 30 -10.41 11.08 -1.01
C THR A 30 -9.86 9.69 -1.26
N LEU A 31 -10.75 8.74 -1.47
CA LEU A 31 -10.34 7.37 -1.78
C LEU A 31 -9.61 7.30 -3.11
N GLU A 32 -10.06 8.04 -4.11
CA GLU A 32 -9.40 8.06 -5.42
C GLU A 32 -7.97 8.57 -5.32
N GLU A 33 -7.76 9.62 -4.53
CA GLU A 33 -6.43 10.15 -4.30
C GLU A 33 -5.57 9.14 -3.56
N ALA A 34 -6.16 8.46 -2.57
CA ALA A 34 -5.43 7.43 -1.82
C ALA A 34 -4.96 6.30 -2.73
N LYS A 35 -5.81 5.90 -3.68
CA LYS A 35 -5.45 4.84 -4.65
C LYS A 35 -4.28 5.25 -5.52
N GLU A 36 -4.27 6.49 -5.97
CA GLU A 36 -3.16 7.01 -6.77
C GLU A 36 -1.87 7.09 -5.97
N LEU A 37 -1.95 7.67 -4.78
CA LEU A 37 -0.77 7.87 -3.95
C LEU A 37 -0.15 6.57 -3.50
N ILE A 38 -0.96 5.57 -3.11
CA ILE A 38 -0.38 4.31 -2.65
C ILE A 38 0.27 3.55 -3.81
N ARG A 39 -0.30 3.64 -5.01
CA ARG A 39 0.29 3.01 -6.19
C ARG A 39 1.66 3.61 -6.48
N GLU A 40 1.77 4.94 -6.46
CA GLU A 40 3.03 5.62 -6.68
C GLU A 40 4.03 5.31 -5.59
N ALA A 41 3.58 5.27 -4.34
CA ALA A 41 4.44 4.97 -3.20
C ALA A 41 5.02 3.56 -3.28
N ILE A 42 4.19 2.58 -3.66
CA ILE A 42 4.65 1.21 -3.81
C ILE A 42 5.68 1.11 -4.94
N ALA A 43 5.39 1.74 -6.08
CA ALA A 43 6.31 1.71 -7.22
C ALA A 43 7.66 2.33 -6.85
N PHE A 44 7.63 3.46 -6.17
CA PHE A 44 8.84 4.14 -5.72
C PHE A 44 9.63 3.30 -4.72
N HIS A 45 8.93 2.70 -3.77
CA HIS A 45 9.55 1.88 -2.73
C HIS A 45 10.23 0.65 -3.32
N VAL A 46 9.54 -0.05 -4.22
CA VAL A 46 10.07 -1.25 -4.87
C VAL A 46 11.27 -0.90 -5.74
N GLU A 47 11.21 0.23 -6.44
CA GLU A 47 12.31 0.68 -7.27
C GLU A 47 13.54 0.99 -6.42
N GLY A 48 13.35 1.61 -5.26
CA GLY A 48 14.44 1.88 -4.33
C GLY A 48 15.12 0.60 -3.83
N ILE A 49 14.32 -0.41 -3.50
CA ILE A 49 14.84 -1.71 -3.07
C ILE A 49 15.68 -2.33 -4.19
N ARG A 50 15.17 -2.28 -5.41
CA ARG A 50 15.85 -2.83 -6.57
C ARG A 50 17.17 -2.12 -6.85
N GLU A 51 17.19 -0.81 -6.74
CA GLU A 51 18.40 -0.01 -6.97
C GLU A 51 19.49 -0.30 -5.94
N HIS A 52 19.11 -0.65 -4.72
CA HIS A 52 20.08 -1.01 -3.69
C HIS A 52 20.50 -2.47 -3.74
N GLY A 53 20.04 -3.22 -4.74
CA GLY A 53 20.42 -4.61 -4.90
C GLY A 53 19.79 -5.55 -3.88
N GLU A 54 18.80 -5.09 -3.17
CA GLU A 54 18.11 -5.91 -2.16
C GLU A 54 16.99 -6.70 -2.80
N SER A 55 16.60 -7.79 -2.12
CA SER A 55 15.48 -8.60 -2.58
C SER A 55 14.15 -7.88 -2.34
N ILE A 56 13.33 -7.84 -3.37
CA ILE A 56 11.97 -7.28 -3.24
C ILE A 56 11.12 -8.29 -2.48
N PRO A 57 10.44 -7.88 -1.39
CA PRO A 57 9.61 -8.80 -0.63
C PRO A 57 8.52 -9.42 -1.50
N ALA A 58 8.35 -10.73 -1.39
CA ALA A 58 7.25 -11.40 -2.06
C ALA A 58 5.94 -11.09 -1.32
N PRO A 59 4.82 -10.92 -2.03
CA PRO A 59 3.54 -10.74 -1.37
C PRO A 59 3.16 -12.02 -0.60
N PHE A 60 2.74 -11.85 0.65
CA PHE A 60 2.36 -12.99 1.49
C PHE A 60 1.01 -12.81 2.17
N ALA A 61 0.46 -11.62 2.21
CA ALA A 61 -0.83 -11.39 2.83
C ALA A 61 -1.95 -11.52 1.81
N THR A 62 -3.10 -11.98 2.28
CA THR A 62 -4.31 -12.08 1.48
C THR A 62 -5.44 -11.43 2.26
N THR A 63 -6.35 -10.75 1.58
CA THR A 63 -7.46 -10.08 2.22
C THR A 63 -8.79 -10.59 1.68
N GLU A 64 -9.81 -10.54 2.52
CA GLU A 64 -11.17 -10.85 2.08
C GLU A 64 -12.17 -10.07 2.91
N TYR A 65 -13.38 -9.95 2.39
CA TYR A 65 -14.49 -9.34 3.11
C TYR A 65 -15.37 -10.46 3.64
N ILE A 66 -15.72 -10.35 4.93
CA ILE A 66 -16.59 -11.33 5.57
C ILE A 66 -17.88 -10.62 5.97
N THR A 67 -18.99 -11.16 5.51
CA THR A 67 -20.31 -10.63 5.85
C THR A 67 -20.76 -11.19 7.19
N ILE A 68 -21.18 -10.31 8.07
CA ILE A 68 -21.65 -10.71 9.39
C ILE A 68 -23.18 -10.59 9.44
#